data_6ea9e7207d29b510003b884d24560444
#
_entry.id   6ea9e7207d29b510003b884d24560444
#
_cell.length_a   1.000
_cell.length_b   1.000
_cell.length_c   1.000
_cell.angle_alpha   90.00
_cell.angle_beta   90.00
_cell.angle_gamma   90.00
#
_symmetry.space_group_name_H-M   'P 1'
#
loop_
_entity.id
_entity.type
_entity.pdbx_description
1 polymer ?
#
loop_
_entity_poly.entity_id
_entity_poly.type
_entity_poly.pdbx_seq_one_letter_code
_entity_poly.pdbx_strand_id
1 'polypeptide(L)'
;IPMIADDMMSFIKNDIIIFGTGVFLFIVATLWIIFRKLIWVIVPLSSCFFAVIIMTGLLGLLGWKVTVISSNFIALMLILTMAMNIHMSVRYLQIKKENSNLKNQNIILITTKKMFWPIFYTVLTTICAFLSLIFSEIKPIIDFGWMMTLGLVTSFFITFTLLPTLLNFIPNYELSINDKKKSFITNFFSKIAINNSKTIFSITILIVVLSSIGISRLQVENSFINYFNKNTEIYKGMKLIDDKLGGTTPLDVILKFPAKKIEVEKDDEFSDWDEEDNLNDEKYWFTKDKIDKITNVHEYLEKLDGVGKVLSFSSILKVAEKLNNNKELGGLEMGVLYNKIPESIKKEIVDPYISIKDNEARISLRIKDSKKNLRRNDLINKINQDLENKLNLNK
;
A
#
# COMPACT_ATOMS: atom_id res chain seq x y z
N ILE A 1 1.07 5.05 17.20
CA ILE A 1 1.82 4.46 16.07
C ILE A 1 2.31 3.04 16.40
N PRO A 2 2.98 2.73 17.54
CA PRO A 2 3.43 1.37 17.84
C PRO A 2 2.30 0.34 17.88
N MET A 3 1.17 0.65 18.50
CA MET A 3 -0.01 -0.20 18.59
C MET A 3 -0.58 -0.55 17.20
N ILE A 4 -0.69 0.43 16.28
CA ILE A 4 -1.16 0.18 14.91
C ILE A 4 -0.21 -0.76 14.18
N ALA A 5 1.11 -0.61 14.36
CA ALA A 5 2.11 -1.48 13.73
C ALA A 5 2.02 -2.93 14.26
N ASP A 6 1.80 -3.12 15.56
CA ASP A 6 1.65 -4.44 16.19
C ASP A 6 0.38 -5.14 15.70
N ASP A 7 -0.74 -4.42 15.69
CA ASP A 7 -2.01 -4.94 15.16
C ASP A 7 -1.91 -5.30 13.66
N MET A 8 -1.22 -4.48 12.85
CA MET A 8 -0.97 -4.79 11.43
C MET A 8 -0.15 -6.07 11.27
N MET A 9 0.87 -6.29 12.11
CA MET A 9 1.66 -7.53 12.09
C MET A 9 0.80 -8.74 12.46
N SER A 10 -0.09 -8.59 13.44
CA SER A 10 -1.04 -9.63 13.83
C SER A 10 -2.02 -9.96 12.69
N PHE A 11 -2.54 -8.95 11.98
CA PHE A 11 -3.41 -9.16 10.82
C PHE A 11 -2.67 -9.87 9.68
N ILE A 12 -1.44 -9.45 9.35
CA ILE A 12 -0.62 -10.14 8.32
C ILE A 12 -0.47 -11.62 8.66
N LYS A 13 -0.13 -11.95 9.92
CA LYS A 13 0.02 -13.34 10.36
C LYS A 13 -1.29 -14.14 10.24
N ASN A 14 -2.40 -13.55 10.65
CA ASN A 14 -3.72 -14.17 10.53
C ASN A 14 -4.14 -14.36 9.07
N ASP A 15 -3.90 -13.35 8.22
CA ASP A 15 -4.23 -13.41 6.80
C ASP A 15 -3.47 -14.53 6.10
N ILE A 16 -2.17 -14.67 6.34
CA ILE A 16 -1.37 -15.77 5.77
C ILE A 16 -1.96 -17.13 6.16
N ILE A 17 -2.35 -17.31 7.43
CA ILE A 17 -2.93 -18.57 7.91
C ILE A 17 -4.31 -18.81 7.30
N ILE A 18 -5.20 -17.83 7.35
CA ILE A 18 -6.59 -17.97 6.89
C ILE A 18 -6.64 -18.15 5.38
N PHE A 19 -5.97 -17.27 4.60
CA PHE A 19 -5.94 -17.37 3.15
C PHE A 19 -5.17 -18.60 2.68
N GLY A 20 -4.01 -18.89 3.26
CA GLY A 20 -3.23 -20.07 2.93
C GLY A 20 -4.01 -21.35 3.16
N THR A 21 -4.63 -21.50 4.33
CA THR A 21 -5.45 -22.68 4.66
C THR A 21 -6.72 -22.74 3.83
N GLY A 22 -7.41 -21.63 3.64
CA GLY A 22 -8.63 -21.55 2.84
C GLY A 22 -8.40 -21.94 1.38
N VAL A 23 -7.35 -21.38 0.76
CA VAL A 23 -6.95 -21.72 -0.62
C VAL A 23 -6.53 -23.18 -0.71
N PHE A 24 -5.76 -23.68 0.24
CA PHE A 24 -5.35 -25.07 0.28
C PHE A 24 -6.55 -26.03 0.32
N LEU A 25 -7.50 -25.81 1.24
CA LEU A 25 -8.72 -26.61 1.33
C LEU A 25 -9.56 -26.54 0.05
N PHE A 26 -9.70 -25.35 -0.51
CA PHE A 26 -10.43 -25.16 -1.76
C PHE A 26 -9.78 -25.91 -2.94
N ILE A 27 -8.44 -25.88 -3.03
CA ILE A 27 -7.70 -26.65 -4.04
C ILE A 27 -7.91 -28.15 -3.85
N VAL A 28 -7.80 -28.68 -2.63
CA VAL A 28 -8.04 -30.10 -2.33
C VAL A 28 -9.48 -30.50 -2.74
N ALA A 29 -10.47 -29.70 -2.36
CA ALA A 29 -11.86 -29.95 -2.72
C ALA A 29 -12.07 -29.95 -4.23
N THR A 30 -11.50 -28.98 -4.94
CA THR A 30 -11.61 -28.86 -6.39
C THR A 30 -10.95 -30.05 -7.09
N LEU A 31 -9.74 -30.45 -6.71
CA LEU A 31 -9.07 -31.60 -7.26
C LEU A 31 -9.85 -32.91 -6.97
N TRP A 32 -10.42 -33.04 -5.78
CA TRP A 32 -11.24 -34.18 -5.43
C TRP A 32 -12.49 -34.26 -6.32
N ILE A 33 -13.18 -33.17 -6.55
CA ILE A 33 -14.35 -33.11 -7.43
C ILE A 33 -13.99 -33.48 -8.87
N ILE A 34 -12.83 -32.99 -9.36
CA ILE A 34 -12.38 -33.21 -10.74
C ILE A 34 -11.91 -34.65 -10.96
N PHE A 35 -11.01 -35.13 -10.12
CA PHE A 35 -10.31 -36.38 -10.37
C PHE A 35 -10.94 -37.59 -9.67
N ARG A 36 -11.64 -37.38 -8.54
CA ARG A 36 -12.27 -38.43 -7.71
C ARG A 36 -11.35 -39.60 -7.31
N LYS A 37 -10.05 -39.41 -7.38
CA LYS A 37 -9.02 -40.37 -6.98
C LYS A 37 -7.95 -39.65 -6.16
N LEU A 38 -7.64 -40.18 -4.99
CA LEU A 38 -6.75 -39.54 -4.01
C LEU A 38 -5.36 -39.27 -4.59
N ILE A 39 -4.82 -40.18 -5.40
CA ILE A 39 -3.49 -40.04 -5.96
C ILE A 39 -3.36 -38.81 -6.88
N TRP A 40 -4.43 -38.46 -7.61
CA TRP A 40 -4.47 -37.27 -8.47
C TRP A 40 -4.74 -35.97 -7.72
N VAL A 41 -5.03 -36.07 -6.44
CA VAL A 41 -5.06 -34.93 -5.52
C VAL A 41 -3.67 -34.76 -4.89
N ILE A 42 -3.09 -35.86 -4.39
CA ILE A 42 -1.82 -35.82 -3.65
C ILE A 42 -0.64 -35.41 -4.55
N VAL A 43 -0.52 -35.92 -5.76
CA VAL A 43 0.65 -35.70 -6.62
C VAL A 43 0.79 -34.23 -7.07
N PRO A 44 -0.22 -33.57 -7.64
CA PRO A 44 -0.13 -32.14 -7.95
C PRO A 44 0.02 -31.27 -6.71
N LEU A 45 -0.63 -31.68 -5.59
CA LEU A 45 -0.59 -30.94 -4.33
C LEU A 45 0.80 -31.00 -3.69
N SER A 46 1.46 -32.18 -3.68
CA SER A 46 2.83 -32.32 -3.16
C SER A 46 3.82 -31.48 -3.97
N SER A 47 3.74 -31.49 -5.31
CA SER A 47 4.56 -30.63 -6.15
C SER A 47 4.35 -29.14 -5.83
N CYS A 48 3.11 -28.72 -5.62
CA CYS A 48 2.76 -27.36 -5.23
C CYS A 48 3.32 -26.99 -3.85
N PHE A 49 3.21 -27.90 -2.88
CA PHE A 49 3.74 -27.72 -1.54
C PHE A 49 5.26 -27.53 -1.52
N PHE A 50 5.99 -28.37 -2.25
CA PHE A 50 7.44 -28.21 -2.40
C PHE A 50 7.82 -26.89 -3.09
N ALA A 51 7.05 -26.45 -4.10
CA ALA A 51 7.29 -25.17 -4.75
C ALA A 51 7.19 -24.00 -3.75
N VAL A 52 6.19 -24.00 -2.90
CA VAL A 52 6.01 -22.97 -1.86
C VAL A 52 7.12 -23.02 -0.83
N ILE A 53 7.51 -24.21 -0.35
CA ILE A 53 8.60 -24.35 0.63
C ILE A 53 9.92 -23.85 0.05
N ILE A 54 10.27 -24.27 -1.16
CA ILE A 54 11.52 -23.84 -1.80
C ILE A 54 11.51 -22.33 -2.02
N MET A 55 10.39 -21.77 -2.45
CA MET A 55 10.26 -20.34 -2.66
C MET A 55 10.36 -19.54 -1.36
N THR A 56 9.65 -19.97 -0.29
CA THR A 56 9.72 -19.29 1.01
C THR A 56 11.11 -19.38 1.63
N GLY A 57 11.78 -20.55 1.46
CA GLY A 57 13.16 -20.73 1.86
C GLY A 57 14.12 -19.80 1.11
N LEU A 58 13.94 -19.66 -0.20
CA LEU A 58 14.73 -18.77 -1.04
C LEU A 58 14.56 -17.30 -0.63
N LEU A 59 13.33 -16.86 -0.37
CA LEU A 59 13.06 -15.50 0.13
C LEU A 59 13.75 -15.25 1.48
N GLY A 60 13.71 -16.25 2.38
CA GLY A 60 14.39 -16.16 3.66
C GLY A 60 15.91 -16.05 3.52
N LEU A 61 16.51 -16.84 2.60
CA LEU A 61 17.94 -16.78 2.31
C LEU A 61 18.37 -15.43 1.72
N LEU A 62 17.52 -14.81 0.90
CA LEU A 62 17.75 -13.48 0.33
C LEU A 62 17.48 -12.34 1.32
N GLY A 63 17.05 -12.64 2.54
CA GLY A 63 16.76 -11.65 3.58
C GLY A 63 15.55 -10.76 3.28
N TRP A 64 14.62 -11.22 2.45
CA TRP A 64 13.45 -10.45 2.08
C TRP A 64 12.41 -10.40 3.20
N LYS A 65 11.80 -9.23 3.37
CA LYS A 65 10.77 -9.00 4.39
C LYS A 65 9.38 -9.08 3.77
N VAL A 66 8.48 -9.79 4.45
CA VAL A 66 7.07 -9.84 4.07
C VAL A 66 6.38 -8.56 4.52
N THR A 67 5.69 -7.88 3.60
CA THR A 67 4.89 -6.68 3.85
C THR A 67 3.40 -7.00 3.83
N VAL A 68 2.54 -6.05 4.19
CA VAL A 68 1.07 -6.21 4.12
C VAL A 68 0.62 -6.62 2.70
N ILE A 69 1.19 -5.98 1.67
CA ILE A 69 0.84 -6.28 0.27
C ILE A 69 1.35 -7.65 -0.15
N SER A 70 2.55 -8.02 0.28
CA SER A 70 3.15 -9.29 -0.08
C SER A 70 2.69 -10.47 0.78
N SER A 71 1.90 -10.25 1.85
CA SER A 71 1.42 -11.34 2.71
C SER A 71 0.64 -12.42 1.96
N ASN A 72 -0.07 -12.05 0.91
CA ASN A 72 -0.88 -12.97 0.11
C ASN A 72 -0.08 -13.75 -0.94
N PHE A 73 1.26 -13.58 -1.03
CA PHE A 73 2.06 -14.23 -2.07
C PHE A 73 1.99 -15.76 -2.00
N ILE A 74 1.90 -16.34 -0.79
CA ILE A 74 1.79 -17.79 -0.60
C ILE A 74 0.53 -18.35 -1.25
N ALA A 75 -0.62 -17.70 -1.02
CA ALA A 75 -1.90 -18.11 -1.61
C ALA A 75 -1.87 -17.97 -3.15
N LEU A 76 -1.32 -16.88 -3.66
CA LEU A 76 -1.17 -16.68 -5.11
C LEU A 76 -0.22 -17.71 -5.74
N MET A 77 0.89 -18.01 -5.07
CA MET A 77 1.83 -19.04 -5.52
C MET A 77 1.18 -20.43 -5.55
N LEU A 78 0.41 -20.79 -4.52
CA LEU A 78 -0.35 -22.04 -4.50
C LEU A 78 -1.28 -22.15 -5.71
N ILE A 79 -2.05 -21.09 -6.00
CA ILE A 79 -3.02 -21.07 -7.11
C ILE A 79 -2.30 -21.17 -8.46
N LEU A 80 -1.28 -20.37 -8.71
CA LEU A 80 -0.56 -20.33 -9.98
C LEU A 80 0.21 -21.63 -10.26
N THR A 81 0.90 -22.15 -9.24
CA THR A 81 1.60 -23.44 -9.35
C THR A 81 0.61 -24.59 -9.59
N MET A 82 -0.52 -24.56 -8.88
CA MET A 82 -1.54 -25.58 -9.03
C MET A 82 -2.16 -25.55 -10.42
N ALA A 83 -2.38 -24.39 -11.02
CA ALA A 83 -2.87 -24.28 -12.40
C ALA A 83 -1.93 -25.00 -13.38
N MET A 84 -0.61 -24.79 -13.29
CA MET A 84 0.38 -25.49 -14.10
C MET A 84 0.34 -27.00 -13.87
N ASN A 85 0.30 -27.43 -12.61
CA ASN A 85 0.27 -28.83 -12.23
C ASN A 85 -1.00 -29.54 -12.70
N ILE A 86 -2.17 -28.90 -12.66
CA ILE A 86 -3.44 -29.42 -13.17
C ILE A 86 -3.36 -29.62 -14.68
N HIS A 87 -2.89 -28.62 -15.42
CA HIS A 87 -2.74 -28.73 -16.88
C HIS A 87 -1.83 -29.90 -17.28
N MET A 88 -0.69 -30.03 -16.60
CA MET A 88 0.23 -31.14 -16.83
C MET A 88 -0.42 -32.49 -16.52
N SER A 89 -1.09 -32.61 -15.36
CA SER A 89 -1.73 -33.86 -14.92
C SER A 89 -2.90 -34.27 -15.80
N VAL A 90 -3.76 -33.32 -16.19
CA VAL A 90 -4.86 -33.59 -17.11
C VAL A 90 -4.34 -34.06 -18.48
N ARG A 91 -3.31 -33.41 -18.99
CA ARG A 91 -2.70 -33.80 -20.26
C ARG A 91 -2.05 -35.17 -20.20
N TYR A 92 -1.36 -35.50 -19.12
CA TYR A 92 -0.82 -36.83 -18.88
C TYR A 92 -1.94 -37.88 -18.89
N LEU A 93 -3.05 -37.64 -18.18
CA LEU A 93 -4.19 -38.55 -18.17
C LEU A 93 -4.82 -38.76 -19.56
N GLN A 94 -4.90 -37.68 -20.34
CA GLN A 94 -5.42 -37.73 -21.70
C GLN A 94 -4.51 -38.58 -22.60
N ILE A 95 -3.21 -38.36 -22.62
CA ILE A 95 -2.25 -39.11 -23.42
C ILE A 95 -2.20 -40.58 -23.01
N LYS A 96 -2.30 -40.85 -21.70
CA LYS A 96 -2.35 -42.23 -21.17
C LYS A 96 -3.60 -42.97 -21.65
N LYS A 97 -4.74 -42.28 -21.77
CA LYS A 97 -5.98 -42.84 -22.32
C LYS A 97 -5.90 -43.08 -23.83
N GLU A 98 -5.32 -42.13 -24.57
CA GLU A 98 -5.14 -42.24 -26.02
C GLU A 98 -4.15 -43.35 -26.43
N ASN A 99 -3.13 -43.61 -25.58
CA ASN A 99 -2.03 -44.51 -25.88
C ASN A 99 -1.78 -45.47 -24.71
N SER A 100 -2.74 -46.34 -24.42
CA SER A 100 -2.68 -47.28 -23.28
C SER A 100 -1.51 -48.28 -23.35
N ASN A 101 -0.98 -48.55 -24.56
CA ASN A 101 0.10 -49.51 -24.80
C ASN A 101 1.51 -48.93 -24.57
N LEU A 102 1.64 -47.61 -24.40
CA LEU A 102 2.96 -47.01 -24.21
C LEU A 102 3.45 -47.20 -22.75
N LYS A 103 4.77 -47.34 -22.60
CA LYS A 103 5.40 -47.31 -21.29
C LYS A 103 5.18 -45.94 -20.59
N ASN A 104 5.01 -45.94 -19.25
CA ASN A 104 4.76 -44.72 -18.47
C ASN A 104 5.77 -43.61 -18.75
N GLN A 105 7.05 -43.95 -18.89
CA GLN A 105 8.13 -43.00 -19.18
C GLN A 105 7.91 -42.25 -20.52
N ASN A 106 7.45 -42.97 -21.57
CA ASN A 106 7.17 -42.36 -22.88
C ASN A 106 5.96 -41.43 -22.80
N ILE A 107 4.92 -41.81 -22.03
CA ILE A 107 3.75 -40.93 -21.78
C ILE A 107 4.16 -39.64 -21.09
N ILE A 108 5.00 -39.74 -20.06
CA ILE A 108 5.54 -38.57 -19.35
C ILE A 108 6.34 -37.68 -20.30
N LEU A 109 7.25 -38.27 -21.10
CA LEU A 109 8.07 -37.52 -22.07
C LEU A 109 7.21 -36.74 -23.07
N ILE A 110 6.20 -37.43 -23.66
CA ILE A 110 5.28 -36.80 -24.62
C ILE A 110 4.48 -35.66 -23.92
N THR A 111 4.01 -35.92 -22.72
CA THR A 111 3.27 -34.92 -21.94
C THR A 111 4.11 -33.68 -21.68
N THR A 112 5.32 -33.86 -21.16
CA THR A 112 6.25 -32.77 -20.86
C THR A 112 6.57 -31.94 -22.09
N LYS A 113 6.90 -32.59 -23.22
CA LYS A 113 7.15 -31.91 -24.48
C LYS A 113 5.94 -31.13 -25.01
N LYS A 114 4.73 -31.69 -24.94
CA LYS A 114 3.51 -31.02 -25.42
C LYS A 114 3.08 -29.85 -24.54
N MET A 115 3.34 -29.93 -23.22
CA MET A 115 2.91 -28.90 -22.28
C MET A 115 3.97 -27.84 -22.03
N PHE A 116 5.22 -28.02 -22.49
CA PHE A 116 6.29 -27.06 -22.24
C PHE A 116 5.95 -25.67 -22.77
N TRP A 117 5.68 -25.54 -24.05
CA TRP A 117 5.42 -24.24 -24.65
C TRP A 117 4.15 -23.54 -24.12
N PRO A 118 2.99 -24.22 -24.00
CA PRO A 118 1.81 -23.60 -23.44
C PRO A 118 2.04 -23.07 -22.00
N ILE A 119 2.69 -23.85 -21.13
CA ILE A 119 2.96 -23.45 -19.77
C ILE A 119 4.03 -22.34 -19.74
N PHE A 120 5.09 -22.47 -20.57
CA PHE A 120 6.13 -21.44 -20.66
C PHE A 120 5.57 -20.08 -21.06
N TYR A 121 4.72 -20.01 -22.08
CA TYR A 121 4.11 -18.74 -22.48
C TYR A 121 3.19 -18.17 -21.39
N THR A 122 2.44 -19.02 -20.71
CA THR A 122 1.60 -18.57 -19.59
C THR A 122 2.44 -18.01 -18.46
N VAL A 123 3.53 -18.67 -18.10
CA VAL A 123 4.45 -18.20 -17.05
C VAL A 123 5.13 -16.90 -17.50
N LEU A 124 5.62 -16.84 -18.74
CA LEU A 124 6.29 -15.64 -19.27
C LEU A 124 5.36 -14.42 -19.25
N THR A 125 4.13 -14.56 -19.73
CA THR A 125 3.16 -13.44 -19.69
C THR A 125 2.82 -13.01 -18.27
N THR A 126 2.73 -13.96 -17.34
CA THR A 126 2.47 -13.66 -15.92
C THR A 126 3.69 -13.00 -15.27
N ILE A 127 4.90 -13.44 -15.60
CA ILE A 127 6.15 -12.78 -15.17
C ILE A 127 6.18 -11.33 -15.68
N CYS A 128 5.88 -11.08 -16.96
CA CYS A 128 5.81 -9.71 -17.48
C CYS A 128 4.82 -8.85 -16.71
N ALA A 129 3.66 -9.41 -16.33
CA ALA A 129 2.68 -8.69 -15.53
C ALA A 129 3.21 -8.32 -14.13
N PHE A 130 3.89 -9.24 -13.44
CA PHE A 130 4.48 -8.92 -12.12
C PHE A 130 5.72 -8.02 -12.22
N LEU A 131 6.54 -8.18 -13.27
CA LEU A 131 7.67 -7.27 -13.50
C LEU A 131 7.22 -5.83 -13.78
N SER A 132 6.03 -5.62 -14.34
CA SER A 132 5.50 -4.27 -14.52
C SER A 132 5.31 -3.51 -13.20
N LEU A 133 5.12 -4.22 -12.08
CA LEU A 133 5.01 -3.61 -10.76
C LEU A 133 6.33 -2.98 -10.26
N ILE A 134 7.46 -3.35 -10.85
CA ILE A 134 8.78 -2.79 -10.50
C ILE A 134 8.87 -1.30 -10.86
N PHE A 135 8.09 -0.85 -11.84
CA PHE A 135 8.01 0.57 -12.20
C PHE A 135 7.14 1.42 -11.25
N SER A 136 6.58 0.80 -10.19
CA SER A 136 5.86 1.53 -9.16
C SER A 136 6.83 2.36 -8.29
N GLU A 137 6.35 3.47 -7.74
CA GLU A 137 7.11 4.26 -6.75
C GLU A 137 6.94 3.71 -5.32
N ILE A 138 6.06 2.73 -5.12
CA ILE A 138 5.73 2.16 -3.81
C ILE A 138 6.56 0.90 -3.56
N LYS A 139 7.55 0.98 -2.67
CA LYS A 139 8.47 -0.12 -2.37
C LYS A 139 7.80 -1.48 -2.08
N PRO A 140 6.75 -1.60 -1.25
CA PRO A 140 6.05 -2.87 -1.04
C PRO A 140 5.48 -3.49 -2.32
N ILE A 141 5.08 -2.70 -3.32
CA ILE A 141 4.58 -3.18 -4.62
C ILE A 141 5.75 -3.70 -5.47
N ILE A 142 6.88 -3.00 -5.48
CA ILE A 142 8.11 -3.42 -6.16
C ILE A 142 8.58 -4.76 -5.60
N ASP A 143 8.68 -4.86 -4.27
CA ASP A 143 9.10 -6.08 -3.59
C ASP A 143 8.16 -7.27 -3.92
N PHE A 144 6.85 -7.02 -3.93
CA PHE A 144 5.86 -8.02 -4.33
C PHE A 144 6.04 -8.49 -5.78
N GLY A 145 6.31 -7.57 -6.71
CA GLY A 145 6.60 -7.88 -8.12
C GLY A 145 7.79 -8.83 -8.29
N TRP A 146 8.89 -8.55 -7.59
CA TRP A 146 10.07 -9.42 -7.57
C TRP A 146 9.79 -10.78 -6.92
N MET A 147 9.12 -10.80 -5.76
CA MET A 147 8.77 -12.04 -5.06
C MET A 147 7.94 -12.95 -5.96
N MET A 148 6.91 -12.43 -6.63
CA MET A 148 6.05 -13.19 -7.50
C MET A 148 6.79 -13.67 -8.75
N THR A 149 7.68 -12.87 -9.31
CA THR A 149 8.50 -13.26 -10.48
C THR A 149 9.42 -14.43 -10.15
N LEU A 150 10.18 -14.34 -9.06
CA LEU A 150 11.03 -15.45 -8.59
C LEU A 150 10.21 -16.69 -8.24
N GLY A 151 9.05 -16.50 -7.64
CA GLY A 151 8.12 -17.57 -7.33
C GLY A 151 7.65 -18.32 -8.57
N LEU A 152 7.26 -17.61 -9.62
CA LEU A 152 6.83 -18.22 -10.87
C LEU A 152 7.95 -19.00 -11.58
N VAL A 153 9.16 -18.44 -11.60
CA VAL A 153 10.34 -19.13 -12.13
C VAL A 153 10.59 -20.43 -11.36
N THR A 154 10.60 -20.37 -10.03
CA THR A 154 10.77 -21.54 -9.16
C THR A 154 9.67 -22.59 -9.41
N SER A 155 8.41 -22.15 -9.48
CA SER A 155 7.27 -23.02 -9.75
C SER A 155 7.34 -23.70 -11.11
N PHE A 156 7.78 -22.98 -12.14
CA PHE A 156 7.98 -23.53 -13.47
C PHE A 156 9.01 -24.67 -13.44
N PHE A 157 10.17 -24.44 -12.84
CA PHE A 157 11.19 -25.48 -12.72
C PHE A 157 10.68 -26.70 -11.94
N ILE A 158 9.99 -26.51 -10.84
CA ILE A 158 9.44 -27.61 -10.03
C ILE A 158 8.35 -28.37 -10.79
N THR A 159 7.49 -27.68 -11.51
CA THR A 159 6.46 -28.32 -12.35
C THR A 159 7.07 -29.19 -13.44
N PHE A 160 8.20 -28.82 -14.02
CA PHE A 160 8.85 -29.60 -15.09
C PHE A 160 9.89 -30.62 -14.59
N THR A 161 10.31 -30.55 -13.34
CA THR A 161 11.25 -31.53 -12.76
C THR A 161 10.57 -32.48 -11.79
N LEU A 162 9.96 -31.94 -10.73
CA LEU A 162 9.41 -32.73 -9.66
C LEU A 162 8.10 -33.45 -10.04
N LEU A 163 7.17 -32.76 -10.73
CA LEU A 163 5.90 -33.36 -11.08
C LEU A 163 6.05 -34.55 -12.02
N PRO A 164 6.84 -34.51 -13.14
CA PRO A 164 7.13 -35.66 -13.96
C PRO A 164 7.78 -36.81 -13.17
N THR A 165 8.67 -36.51 -12.25
CA THR A 165 9.30 -37.52 -11.37
C THR A 165 8.26 -38.19 -10.48
N LEU A 166 7.36 -37.42 -9.85
CA LEU A 166 6.28 -37.99 -9.06
C LEU A 166 5.31 -38.85 -9.90
N LEU A 167 5.01 -38.43 -11.14
CA LEU A 167 4.18 -39.20 -12.07
C LEU A 167 4.83 -40.54 -12.44
N ASN A 168 6.16 -40.64 -12.44
CA ASN A 168 6.85 -41.89 -12.72
C ASN A 168 6.70 -42.93 -11.59
N PHE A 169 6.49 -42.49 -10.37
CA PHE A 169 6.25 -43.37 -9.21
C PHE A 169 4.80 -43.88 -9.13
N ILE A 170 3.89 -43.36 -9.94
CA ILE A 170 2.48 -43.79 -9.93
C ILE A 170 2.38 -45.16 -10.60
N PRO A 171 1.86 -46.20 -9.91
CA PRO A 171 1.60 -47.49 -10.56
C PRO A 171 0.57 -47.35 -11.70
N ASN A 172 0.63 -48.27 -12.66
CA ASN A 172 -0.29 -48.28 -13.80
C ASN A 172 -1.74 -48.49 -13.33
N TYR A 173 -2.42 -47.41 -13.03
CA TYR A 173 -3.85 -47.42 -12.71
C TYR A 173 -4.66 -47.28 -14.00
N GLU A 174 -5.60 -48.18 -14.22
CA GLU A 174 -6.64 -48.03 -15.22
C GLU A 174 -7.58 -46.87 -14.82
N LEU A 175 -7.68 -45.88 -15.68
CA LEU A 175 -8.49 -44.69 -15.45
C LEU A 175 -9.89 -44.91 -16.00
N SER A 176 -10.84 -45.17 -15.16
CA SER A 176 -12.24 -44.98 -15.47
C SER A 176 -12.61 -43.47 -15.30
N ILE A 177 -12.24 -42.65 -16.27
CA ILE A 177 -12.76 -41.27 -16.32
C ILE A 177 -14.16 -41.35 -16.93
N ASN A 178 -15.17 -41.06 -16.18
CA ASN A 178 -16.56 -41.04 -16.63
C ASN A 178 -16.80 -39.79 -17.51
N ASP A 179 -16.45 -39.85 -18.80
CA ASP A 179 -16.47 -38.73 -19.75
C ASP A 179 -17.88 -38.17 -20.00
N LYS A 180 -18.94 -38.93 -19.70
CA LYS A 180 -20.32 -38.51 -20.01
C LYS A 180 -20.82 -37.27 -19.29
N LYS A 181 -20.34 -36.97 -18.08
CA LYS A 181 -20.75 -35.79 -17.33
C LYS A 181 -20.00 -34.49 -17.66
N LYS A 182 -18.75 -34.60 -18.14
CA LYS A 182 -17.93 -33.40 -18.49
C LYS A 182 -18.38 -32.76 -19.83
N SER A 183 -19.00 -33.50 -20.73
CA SER A 183 -19.41 -32.97 -22.03
C SER A 183 -20.65 -32.05 -21.97
N PHE A 184 -21.50 -32.15 -20.94
CA PHE A 184 -22.74 -31.38 -20.90
C PHE A 184 -22.49 -29.86 -20.80
N ILE A 185 -21.64 -29.43 -19.86
CA ILE A 185 -21.33 -28.00 -19.69
C ILE A 185 -20.60 -27.44 -20.90
N THR A 186 -19.60 -28.18 -21.39
CA THR A 186 -18.83 -27.77 -22.56
C THR A 186 -19.70 -27.69 -23.81
N ASN A 187 -20.58 -28.67 -24.03
CA ASN A 187 -21.51 -28.70 -25.17
C ASN A 187 -22.56 -27.58 -25.06
N PHE A 188 -23.04 -27.26 -23.85
CA PHE A 188 -23.97 -26.16 -23.59
C PHE A 188 -23.35 -24.83 -24.03
N PHE A 189 -22.15 -24.50 -23.51
CA PHE A 189 -21.45 -23.25 -23.87
C PHE A 189 -21.08 -23.21 -25.34
N SER A 190 -20.62 -24.35 -25.93
CA SER A 190 -20.28 -24.43 -27.34
C SER A 190 -21.49 -24.16 -28.22
N LYS A 191 -22.64 -24.77 -27.92
CA LYS A 191 -23.90 -24.51 -28.67
C LYS A 191 -24.34 -23.05 -28.59
N ILE A 192 -24.27 -22.44 -27.39
CA ILE A 192 -24.62 -21.02 -27.21
C ILE A 192 -23.68 -20.16 -28.05
N ALA A 193 -22.36 -20.41 -27.98
CA ALA A 193 -21.35 -19.65 -28.70
C ALA A 193 -21.53 -19.71 -30.20
N ILE A 194 -21.82 -20.92 -30.76
CA ILE A 194 -21.98 -21.13 -32.20
C ILE A 194 -23.33 -20.60 -32.70
N ASN A 195 -24.41 -20.93 -32.01
CA ASN A 195 -25.75 -20.60 -32.51
C ASN A 195 -26.12 -19.12 -32.30
N ASN A 196 -25.58 -18.46 -31.27
CA ASN A 196 -25.95 -17.10 -30.90
C ASN A 196 -24.77 -16.13 -30.95
N SER A 197 -23.79 -16.34 -31.82
CA SER A 197 -22.55 -15.54 -31.87
C SER A 197 -22.81 -14.03 -32.04
N LYS A 198 -23.79 -13.65 -32.90
CA LYS A 198 -24.15 -12.22 -33.09
C LYS A 198 -24.78 -11.60 -31.85
N THR A 199 -25.66 -12.36 -31.17
CA THR A 199 -26.29 -11.89 -29.93
C THR A 199 -25.27 -11.73 -28.80
N ILE A 200 -24.34 -12.70 -28.66
CA ILE A 200 -23.27 -12.61 -27.68
C ILE A 200 -22.39 -11.39 -27.96
N PHE A 201 -22.01 -11.17 -29.23
CA PHE A 201 -21.22 -10.01 -29.61
C PHE A 201 -21.91 -8.67 -29.28
N SER A 202 -23.21 -8.55 -29.60
CA SER A 202 -24.01 -7.36 -29.26
C SER A 202 -24.11 -7.13 -27.75
N ILE A 203 -24.34 -8.18 -26.97
CA ILE A 203 -24.38 -8.09 -25.51
C ILE A 203 -23.01 -7.67 -24.96
N THR A 204 -21.92 -8.22 -25.49
CA THR A 204 -20.57 -7.86 -25.09
C THR A 204 -20.29 -6.38 -25.35
N ILE A 205 -20.65 -5.86 -26.53
CA ILE A 205 -20.50 -4.42 -26.83
C ILE A 205 -21.32 -3.58 -25.83
N LEU A 206 -22.57 -3.97 -25.57
CA LEU A 206 -23.40 -3.27 -24.59
C LEU A 206 -22.76 -3.23 -23.19
N ILE A 207 -22.24 -4.38 -22.73
CA ILE A 207 -21.52 -4.45 -21.45
C ILE A 207 -20.29 -3.57 -21.43
N VAL A 208 -19.50 -3.54 -22.52
CA VAL A 208 -18.31 -2.67 -22.64
C VAL A 208 -18.70 -1.19 -22.52
N VAL A 209 -19.78 -0.76 -23.21
CA VAL A 209 -20.27 0.63 -23.11
C VAL A 209 -20.71 0.95 -21.69
N LEU A 210 -21.50 0.09 -21.05
CA LEU A 210 -21.91 0.29 -19.66
C LEU A 210 -20.71 0.30 -18.69
N SER A 211 -19.73 -0.56 -18.91
CA SER A 211 -18.50 -0.59 -18.12
C SER A 211 -17.68 0.70 -18.27
N SER A 212 -17.61 1.27 -19.48
CA SER A 212 -16.92 2.54 -19.72
C SER A 212 -17.56 3.68 -18.94
N ILE A 213 -18.89 3.71 -18.85
CA ILE A 213 -19.61 4.67 -17.98
C ILE A 213 -19.30 4.41 -16.49
N GLY A 214 -19.18 3.14 -16.09
CA GLY A 214 -18.79 2.77 -14.72
C GLY A 214 -17.37 3.24 -14.38
N ILE A 215 -16.42 3.05 -15.29
CA ILE A 215 -15.02 3.45 -15.12
C ILE A 215 -14.90 4.96 -14.89
N SER A 216 -15.69 5.79 -15.60
CA SER A 216 -15.66 7.25 -15.42
C SER A 216 -16.12 7.71 -14.03
N ARG A 217 -16.79 6.84 -13.27
CA ARG A 217 -17.26 7.11 -11.91
C ARG A 217 -16.35 6.52 -10.82
N LEU A 218 -15.27 5.85 -11.20
CA LEU A 218 -14.30 5.31 -10.23
C LEU A 218 -13.61 6.44 -9.47
N GLN A 219 -13.61 6.33 -8.16
CA GLN A 219 -12.90 7.25 -7.27
C GLN A 219 -11.81 6.48 -6.53
N VAL A 220 -10.65 7.10 -6.38
CA VAL A 220 -9.55 6.53 -5.60
C VAL A 220 -9.84 6.78 -4.12
N GLU A 221 -9.85 5.71 -3.32
CA GLU A 221 -9.98 5.82 -1.87
C GLU A 221 -8.68 6.35 -1.26
N ASN A 222 -8.76 7.48 -0.60
CA ASN A 222 -7.61 8.16 0.01
C ASN A 222 -7.62 8.07 1.54
N SER A 223 -8.70 7.54 2.15
CA SER A 223 -8.82 7.44 3.61
C SER A 223 -8.07 6.21 4.12
N PHE A 224 -7.05 6.44 4.96
CA PHE A 224 -6.30 5.36 5.59
C PHE A 224 -7.15 4.56 6.59
N ILE A 225 -8.14 5.20 7.22
CA ILE A 225 -9.06 4.55 8.15
C ILE A 225 -9.88 3.47 7.45
N ASN A 226 -10.28 3.71 6.19
CA ASN A 226 -11.11 2.79 5.41
C ASN A 226 -10.36 1.53 4.93
N TYR A 227 -9.04 1.45 5.09
CA TYR A 227 -8.29 0.21 4.84
C TYR A 227 -8.58 -0.88 5.89
N PHE A 228 -9.11 -0.50 7.05
CA PHE A 228 -9.43 -1.43 8.11
C PHE A 228 -10.92 -1.79 8.14
N ASN A 229 -11.22 -3.02 8.51
CA ASN A 229 -12.60 -3.45 8.67
C ASN A 229 -13.25 -2.67 9.83
N LYS A 230 -14.50 -2.22 9.63
CA LYS A 230 -15.26 -1.39 10.59
C LYS A 230 -15.42 -2.02 11.99
N ASN A 231 -15.30 -3.33 12.09
CA ASN A 231 -15.44 -4.06 13.35
C ASN A 231 -14.13 -4.10 14.16
N THR A 232 -12.99 -3.75 13.56
CA THR A 232 -11.68 -3.79 14.23
C THR A 232 -11.54 -2.64 15.24
N GLU A 233 -10.76 -2.87 16.28
CA GLU A 233 -10.45 -1.85 17.28
C GLU A 233 -9.66 -0.68 16.68
N ILE A 234 -8.76 -0.95 15.74
CA ILE A 234 -8.02 0.08 14.99
C ILE A 234 -9.00 1.03 14.30
N TYR A 235 -9.96 0.50 13.52
CA TYR A 235 -10.94 1.34 12.83
C TYR A 235 -11.71 2.22 13.80
N LYS A 236 -12.22 1.63 14.89
CA LYS A 236 -12.99 2.35 15.92
C LYS A 236 -12.16 3.42 16.61
N GLY A 237 -10.93 3.07 16.99
CA GLY A 237 -9.99 4.00 17.63
C GLY A 237 -9.58 5.15 16.71
N MET A 238 -9.18 4.84 15.48
CA MET A 238 -8.81 5.86 14.49
C MET A 238 -10.00 6.76 14.15
N LYS A 239 -11.20 6.21 13.99
CA LYS A 239 -12.40 7.00 13.73
C LYS A 239 -12.77 7.90 14.90
N LEU A 240 -12.61 7.43 16.13
CA LEU A 240 -12.83 8.26 17.31
C LEU A 240 -11.84 9.44 17.37
N ILE A 241 -10.57 9.18 17.05
CA ILE A 241 -9.53 10.22 16.97
C ILE A 241 -9.87 11.21 15.84
N ASP A 242 -10.30 10.72 14.70
CA ASP A 242 -10.65 11.54 13.55
C ASP A 242 -11.84 12.46 13.83
N ASP A 243 -12.89 11.91 14.43
CA ASP A 243 -14.13 12.64 14.74
C ASP A 243 -14.00 13.59 15.95
N LYS A 244 -13.27 13.17 17.01
CA LYS A 244 -13.25 13.87 18.31
C LYS A 244 -11.96 14.65 18.58
N LEU A 245 -10.83 14.23 18.01
CA LEU A 245 -9.51 14.85 18.25
C LEU A 245 -8.99 15.66 17.06
N GLY A 246 -9.85 15.93 16.08
CA GLY A 246 -9.57 16.87 15.00
C GLY A 246 -8.89 16.27 13.76
N GLY A 247 -8.91 14.95 13.60
CA GLY A 247 -8.34 14.31 12.40
C GLY A 247 -7.18 13.37 12.70
N THR A 248 -6.92 12.47 11.78
CA THR A 248 -5.85 11.47 11.88
C THR A 248 -4.67 11.75 10.95
N THR A 249 -4.87 12.53 9.89
CA THR A 249 -3.81 12.82 8.92
C THR A 249 -3.09 14.12 9.28
N PRO A 250 -1.78 14.08 9.58
CA PRO A 250 -1.01 15.29 9.86
C PRO A 250 -0.70 16.04 8.55
N LEU A 251 -0.72 17.36 8.63
CA LEU A 251 -0.22 18.28 7.62
C LEU A 251 0.52 19.41 8.32
N ASP A 252 1.68 19.76 7.82
CA ASP A 252 2.47 20.87 8.33
C ASP A 252 2.58 21.98 7.27
N VAL A 253 2.33 23.20 7.67
CA VAL A 253 2.57 24.41 6.88
C VAL A 253 3.77 25.11 7.49
N ILE A 254 4.84 25.28 6.70
CA ILE A 254 6.06 25.94 7.11
C ILE A 254 6.11 27.33 6.49
N LEU A 255 6.16 28.34 7.35
CA LEU A 255 6.35 29.73 6.94
C LEU A 255 7.84 30.06 7.02
N LYS A 256 8.43 30.42 5.88
CA LYS A 256 9.80 30.91 5.78
C LYS A 256 9.80 32.43 5.76
N PHE A 257 10.56 33.02 6.63
CA PHE A 257 10.72 34.47 6.66
C PHE A 257 12.00 34.88 5.94
N PRO A 258 12.00 36.00 5.21
CA PRO A 258 13.21 36.47 4.55
C PRO A 258 14.30 36.75 5.60
N ALA A 259 15.53 36.34 5.30
CA ALA A 259 16.67 36.71 6.13
C ALA A 259 16.75 38.25 6.18
N LYS A 260 16.87 38.83 7.38
CA LYS A 260 17.18 40.26 7.49
C LYS A 260 18.51 40.48 6.76
N LYS A 261 18.50 41.23 5.66
CA LYS A 261 19.74 41.86 5.18
C LYS A 261 20.10 42.89 6.24
N ILE A 262 21.07 42.58 7.07
CA ILE A 262 21.77 43.57 7.87
C ILE A 262 22.56 44.38 6.83
N GLU A 263 22.04 45.53 6.41
CA GLU A 263 22.85 46.57 5.78
C GLU A 263 23.78 47.06 6.89
N VAL A 264 24.96 46.47 6.98
CA VAL A 264 26.04 47.02 7.75
C VAL A 264 26.49 48.28 7.00
N GLU A 265 25.94 49.43 7.37
CA GLU A 265 26.61 50.68 7.09
C GLU A 265 27.96 50.60 7.79
N LYS A 266 29.01 50.45 7.00
CA LYS A 266 30.40 50.56 7.43
C LYS A 266 30.69 52.02 7.66
N ASP A 267 30.42 52.49 8.86
CA ASP A 267 31.09 53.66 9.40
C ASP A 267 31.17 53.49 10.93
N ASP A 268 32.39 53.45 11.34
CA ASP A 268 32.98 53.71 12.67
C ASP A 268 33.70 52.54 13.33
N GLU A 269 35.06 52.72 13.35
CA GLU A 269 36.04 52.12 14.23
C GLU A 269 35.60 52.23 15.69
N PHE A 270 35.08 51.19 16.30
CA PHE A 270 35.15 50.86 17.73
C PHE A 270 34.15 49.72 18.02
N SER A 271 34.58 48.46 17.98
CA SER A 271 33.84 47.40 18.67
C SER A 271 34.72 46.19 18.97
N ASP A 272 35.37 46.25 20.13
CA ASP A 272 35.84 45.06 20.87
C ASP A 272 34.74 44.50 21.78
N TRP A 273 33.57 44.10 21.20
CA TRP A 273 32.46 43.50 21.97
C TRP A 273 31.75 42.38 21.16
N ASP A 274 32.52 41.48 20.53
CA ASP A 274 32.02 40.49 19.60
C ASP A 274 31.54 39.17 20.24
N GLU A 275 31.41 39.05 21.56
CA GLU A 275 30.90 37.82 22.20
C GLU A 275 29.41 37.91 22.72
N GLU A 276 28.78 39.07 22.71
CA GLU A 276 27.36 39.23 23.13
C GLU A 276 26.34 39.20 22.00
N ASP A 277 26.73 39.20 20.72
CA ASP A 277 25.84 39.38 19.58
C ASP A 277 24.96 38.13 19.29
N ASN A 278 25.38 36.93 19.67
CA ASN A 278 24.58 35.73 19.48
C ASN A 278 23.34 35.62 20.42
N LEU A 279 23.37 36.29 21.56
CA LEU A 279 22.21 36.35 22.50
C LEU A 279 21.16 37.37 22.08
N ASN A 280 21.52 38.31 21.20
CA ASN A 280 20.63 39.36 20.74
C ASN A 280 19.68 38.94 19.61
N ASP A 281 20.11 37.99 18.74
CA ASP A 281 19.32 37.54 17.60
C ASP A 281 18.03 36.80 17.99
N GLU A 282 18.07 36.03 19.08
CA GLU A 282 16.89 35.29 19.56
C GLU A 282 15.77 36.21 20.06
N LYS A 283 16.10 37.33 20.72
CA LYS A 283 15.12 38.31 21.21
C LYS A 283 14.42 39.05 20.06
N TYR A 284 15.16 39.36 19.00
CA TYR A 284 14.65 40.14 17.86
C TYR A 284 13.90 39.30 16.82
N TRP A 285 13.88 37.96 16.99
CA TRP A 285 13.10 37.11 16.09
C TRP A 285 11.61 37.36 16.21
N PHE A 286 11.10 37.63 17.43
CA PHE A 286 9.68 37.82 17.72
C PHE A 286 9.21 39.25 17.34
N THR A 287 9.21 39.54 16.04
CA THR A 287 8.66 40.79 15.52
C THR A 287 7.13 40.70 15.42
N LYS A 288 6.42 41.82 15.60
CA LYS A 288 4.97 41.88 15.47
C LYS A 288 4.50 41.36 14.12
N ASP A 289 5.19 41.72 13.03
CA ASP A 289 4.88 41.28 11.66
C ASP A 289 4.92 39.75 11.52
N LYS A 290 5.94 39.08 12.09
CA LYS A 290 6.03 37.61 12.05
C LYS A 290 4.92 36.95 12.87
N ILE A 291 4.66 37.47 14.04
CA ILE A 291 3.61 36.97 14.94
C ILE A 291 2.23 37.11 14.28
N ASP A 292 1.94 38.26 13.71
CA ASP A 292 0.68 38.56 13.01
C ASP A 292 0.52 37.61 11.79
N LYS A 293 1.59 37.38 11.03
CA LYS A 293 1.57 36.42 9.91
C LYS A 293 1.26 35.00 10.38
N ILE A 294 1.93 34.52 11.43
CA ILE A 294 1.67 33.20 11.99
C ILE A 294 0.23 33.07 12.48
N THR A 295 -0.27 34.12 13.16
CA THR A 295 -1.64 34.15 13.70
C THR A 295 -2.68 34.18 12.59
N ASN A 296 -2.49 35.01 11.56
CA ASN A 296 -3.39 35.08 10.41
C ASN A 296 -3.48 33.75 9.66
N VAL A 297 -2.33 33.08 9.45
CA VAL A 297 -2.32 31.75 8.79
C VAL A 297 -2.97 30.71 9.69
N HIS A 298 -2.70 30.74 11.00
CA HIS A 298 -3.35 29.85 11.97
C HIS A 298 -4.88 29.98 11.93
N GLU A 299 -5.41 31.19 12.01
CA GLU A 299 -6.85 31.44 11.99
C GLU A 299 -7.50 31.10 10.64
N TYR A 300 -6.80 31.34 9.54
CA TYR A 300 -7.25 30.92 8.21
C TYR A 300 -7.39 29.38 8.16
N LEU A 301 -6.36 28.64 8.61
CA LEU A 301 -6.36 27.17 8.59
C LEU A 301 -7.43 26.60 9.53
N GLU A 302 -7.67 27.20 10.68
CA GLU A 302 -8.69 26.79 11.65
C GLU A 302 -10.12 26.89 11.09
N LYS A 303 -10.37 27.86 10.17
CA LYS A 303 -11.67 28.07 9.53
C LYS A 303 -11.89 27.17 8.30
N LEU A 304 -10.86 26.45 7.84
CA LEU A 304 -11.00 25.59 6.65
C LEU A 304 -11.81 24.33 6.95
N ASP A 305 -12.75 24.05 6.06
CA ASP A 305 -13.56 22.85 6.11
C ASP A 305 -12.70 21.59 5.82
N GLY A 306 -12.75 20.61 6.73
CA GLY A 306 -11.93 19.39 6.67
C GLY A 306 -10.62 19.47 7.46
N VAL A 307 -10.23 20.65 7.91
CA VAL A 307 -9.17 20.85 8.91
C VAL A 307 -9.78 20.69 10.29
N GLY A 308 -9.10 19.95 11.13
CA GLY A 308 -9.51 19.78 12.52
C GLY A 308 -8.67 20.63 13.46
N LYS A 309 -7.79 20.00 14.24
CA LYS A 309 -6.99 20.73 15.20
C LYS A 309 -5.78 21.41 14.53
N VAL A 310 -5.62 22.71 14.74
CA VAL A 310 -4.46 23.50 14.31
C VAL A 310 -3.63 23.84 15.54
N LEU A 311 -2.34 23.64 15.50
CA LEU A 311 -1.38 23.96 16.55
C LEU A 311 -0.21 24.75 15.94
N SER A 312 0.11 25.86 16.54
CA SER A 312 1.23 26.72 16.16
C SER A 312 1.68 27.56 17.35
N PHE A 313 2.67 28.38 17.14
CA PHE A 313 3.05 29.38 18.14
C PHE A 313 1.89 30.30 18.55
N SER A 314 0.96 30.62 17.65
CA SER A 314 -0.25 31.37 17.98
C SER A 314 -1.13 30.69 19.04
N SER A 315 -1.14 29.34 19.11
CA SER A 315 -1.85 28.62 20.18
C SER A 315 -1.23 28.87 21.54
N ILE A 316 0.09 28.97 21.61
CA ILE A 316 0.83 29.27 22.84
C ILE A 316 0.58 30.72 23.23
N LEU A 317 0.60 31.64 22.27
CA LEU A 317 0.34 33.04 22.46
C LEU A 317 -1.06 33.26 23.09
N LYS A 318 -2.09 32.66 22.52
CA LYS A 318 -3.47 32.73 23.06
C LYS A 318 -3.57 32.25 24.51
N VAL A 319 -2.78 31.23 24.89
CA VAL A 319 -2.72 30.77 26.29
C VAL A 319 -1.98 31.76 27.17
N ALA A 320 -0.86 32.29 26.70
CA ALA A 320 -0.08 33.29 27.46
C ALA A 320 -0.86 34.60 27.67
N GLU A 321 -1.58 35.08 26.67
CA GLU A 321 -2.47 36.24 26.79
C GLU A 321 -3.62 36.04 27.81
N LYS A 322 -4.22 34.82 27.81
CA LYS A 322 -5.23 34.47 28.83
C LYS A 322 -4.67 34.51 30.24
N LEU A 323 -3.42 34.06 30.43
CA LEU A 323 -2.73 34.12 31.72
C LEU A 323 -2.35 35.55 32.09
N ASN A 324 -2.16 36.43 31.10
CA ASN A 324 -1.86 37.85 31.28
C ASN A 324 -3.13 38.75 31.30
N ASN A 325 -4.24 38.25 31.84
CA ASN A 325 -5.51 38.96 31.93
C ASN A 325 -6.06 39.46 30.57
N ASN A 326 -5.89 38.68 29.49
CA ASN A 326 -6.29 39.00 28.12
C ASN A 326 -5.62 40.27 27.53
N LYS A 327 -4.45 40.66 28.02
CA LYS A 327 -3.65 41.72 27.41
C LYS A 327 -2.79 41.11 26.29
N GLU A 328 -2.82 41.75 25.14
CA GLU A 328 -1.96 41.38 24.03
C GLU A 328 -0.49 41.48 24.40
N LEU A 329 0.30 40.50 24.03
CA LEU A 329 1.74 40.48 24.26
C LEU A 329 2.47 41.07 23.06
N GLY A 330 3.18 42.16 23.26
CA GLY A 330 4.02 42.77 22.21
C GLY A 330 5.26 41.95 21.89
N GLY A 331 5.89 42.22 20.74
CA GLY A 331 7.09 41.48 20.30
C GLY A 331 8.25 41.53 21.28
N LEU A 332 8.47 42.67 21.96
CA LEU A 332 9.48 42.82 23.00
C LEU A 332 9.16 41.98 24.23
N GLU A 333 7.89 41.96 24.66
CA GLU A 333 7.44 41.17 25.81
C GLU A 333 7.60 39.66 25.52
N MET A 334 7.35 39.25 24.27
CA MET A 334 7.54 37.88 23.81
C MET A 334 9.00 37.46 23.79
N GLY A 335 9.92 38.33 23.34
CA GLY A 335 11.34 38.06 23.36
C GLY A 335 11.88 37.91 24.80
N VAL A 336 11.40 38.74 25.74
CA VAL A 336 11.73 38.64 27.17
C VAL A 336 11.13 37.35 27.77
N LEU A 337 9.90 37.03 27.44
CA LEU A 337 9.22 35.81 27.90
C LEU A 337 9.97 34.55 27.40
N TYR A 338 10.35 34.52 26.15
CA TYR A 338 11.12 33.43 25.52
C TYR A 338 12.43 33.16 26.27
N ASN A 339 13.16 34.22 26.66
CA ASN A 339 14.41 34.07 27.40
C ASN A 339 14.23 33.65 28.87
N LYS A 340 13.06 33.94 29.47
CA LYS A 340 12.75 33.53 30.83
C LYS A 340 12.17 32.12 30.97
N ILE A 341 11.71 31.52 29.86
CA ILE A 341 11.20 30.14 29.85
C ILE A 341 12.38 29.16 30.05
N PRO A 342 12.29 28.23 31.02
CA PRO A 342 13.31 27.17 31.17
C PRO A 342 13.52 26.39 29.89
N GLU A 343 14.78 26.01 29.59
CA GLU A 343 15.17 25.25 28.38
C GLU A 343 14.36 23.98 28.17
N SER A 344 14.00 23.27 29.26
CA SER A 344 13.17 22.06 29.17
C SER A 344 11.78 22.36 28.62
N ILE A 345 11.20 23.50 28.98
CA ILE A 345 9.87 23.94 28.53
C ILE A 345 9.93 24.49 27.10
N LYS A 346 11.02 25.22 26.73
CA LYS A 346 11.22 25.71 25.37
C LYS A 346 11.21 24.53 24.37
N LYS A 347 11.99 23.47 24.65
CA LYS A 347 12.08 22.29 23.80
C LYS A 347 10.76 21.57 23.58
N GLU A 348 9.85 21.59 24.53
CA GLU A 348 8.56 20.92 24.41
C GLU A 348 7.47 21.80 23.81
N ILE A 349 7.48 23.09 24.06
CA ILE A 349 6.36 23.99 23.74
C ILE A 349 6.67 24.93 22.58
N VAL A 350 7.89 25.47 22.47
CA VAL A 350 8.23 26.50 21.48
C VAL A 350 9.00 25.94 20.29
N ASP A 351 10.07 25.20 20.53
CA ASP A 351 10.95 24.65 19.49
C ASP A 351 10.23 23.77 18.45
N PRO A 352 9.14 23.03 18.77
CA PRO A 352 8.39 22.30 17.75
C PRO A 352 7.72 23.19 16.71
N TYR A 353 7.50 24.47 17.02
CA TYR A 353 6.77 25.42 16.18
C TYR A 353 7.61 26.56 15.61
N ILE A 354 8.78 26.82 16.17
CA ILE A 354 9.67 27.92 15.74
C ILE A 354 11.11 27.42 15.63
N SER A 355 11.74 27.67 14.48
CA SER A 355 13.19 27.55 14.31
C SER A 355 13.76 28.94 14.08
N ILE A 356 14.40 29.49 15.12
CA ILE A 356 15.06 30.80 15.04
C ILE A 356 16.24 30.72 14.07
N LYS A 357 17.00 29.64 14.15
CA LYS A 357 18.19 29.41 13.30
C LYS A 357 17.85 29.39 11.81
N ASP A 358 16.76 28.74 11.44
CA ASP A 358 16.35 28.61 10.03
C ASP A 358 15.37 29.70 9.59
N ASN A 359 15.00 30.60 10.54
CA ASN A 359 14.01 31.66 10.33
C ASN A 359 12.66 31.16 9.82
N GLU A 360 12.18 30.06 10.40
CA GLU A 360 10.97 29.35 10.00
C GLU A 360 9.97 29.23 11.16
N ALA A 361 8.68 29.22 10.81
CA ALA A 361 7.61 28.85 11.75
C ALA A 361 6.79 27.70 11.17
N ARG A 362 6.50 26.72 12.02
CA ARG A 362 5.69 25.54 11.68
C ARG A 362 4.30 25.67 12.26
N ILE A 363 3.29 25.49 11.40
CA ILE A 363 1.91 25.34 11.79
C ILE A 363 1.51 23.89 11.53
N SER A 364 1.28 23.13 12.58
CA SER A 364 0.88 21.73 12.48
C SER A 364 -0.63 21.62 12.58
N LEU A 365 -1.22 20.96 11.61
CA LEU A 365 -2.67 20.74 11.55
C LEU A 365 -3.00 19.28 11.29
N ARG A 366 -4.22 18.91 11.63
CA ARG A 366 -4.75 17.58 11.33
C ARG A 366 -5.92 17.70 10.38
N ILE A 367 -5.93 16.83 9.37
CA ILE A 367 -7.01 16.72 8.40
C ILE A 367 -7.91 15.56 8.81
N LYS A 368 -9.23 15.76 8.73
CA LYS A 368 -10.23 14.72 8.94
C LYS A 368 -10.20 13.73 7.78
N ASP A 369 -9.72 12.54 8.06
CA ASP A 369 -9.54 11.47 7.06
C ASP A 369 -10.87 10.84 6.64
N SER A 370 -11.84 10.76 7.55
CA SER A 370 -13.16 10.14 7.32
C SER A 370 -14.13 11.03 6.54
N LYS A 371 -13.76 12.27 6.20
CA LYS A 371 -14.64 13.18 5.50
C LYS A 371 -14.84 12.78 4.06
N LYS A 372 -16.07 12.44 3.69
CA LYS A 372 -16.46 12.09 2.32
C LYS A 372 -16.13 13.23 1.36
N ASN A 373 -15.55 12.88 0.20
CA ASN A 373 -15.18 13.80 -0.89
C ASN A 373 -14.04 14.79 -0.59
N LEU A 374 -13.30 14.65 0.52
CA LEU A 374 -12.13 15.48 0.76
C LEU A 374 -10.94 14.96 -0.05
N ARG A 375 -10.64 15.60 -1.17
CA ARG A 375 -9.40 15.34 -1.93
C ARG A 375 -8.26 16.12 -1.30
N ARG A 376 -7.27 15.41 -0.74
CA ARG A 376 -6.13 16.04 -0.07
C ARG A 376 -5.36 16.99 -0.97
N ASN A 377 -5.14 16.61 -2.23
CA ASN A 377 -4.46 17.47 -3.20
C ASN A 377 -5.22 18.76 -3.46
N ASP A 378 -6.55 18.70 -3.56
CA ASP A 378 -7.39 19.89 -3.78
C ASP A 378 -7.32 20.82 -2.55
N LEU A 379 -7.31 20.24 -1.34
CA LEU A 379 -7.15 21.01 -0.11
C LEU A 379 -5.77 21.67 -0.03
N ILE A 380 -4.70 20.94 -0.35
CA ILE A 380 -3.33 21.48 -0.35
C ILE A 380 -3.19 22.60 -1.38
N ASN A 381 -3.70 22.38 -2.60
CA ASN A 381 -3.68 23.39 -3.65
C ASN A 381 -4.48 24.64 -3.26
N LYS A 382 -5.63 24.46 -2.62
CA LYS A 382 -6.44 25.56 -2.10
C LYS A 382 -5.70 26.34 -1.00
N ILE A 383 -5.06 25.63 -0.07
CA ILE A 383 -4.24 26.26 0.98
C ILE A 383 -3.12 27.09 0.33
N ASN A 384 -2.37 26.52 -0.60
CA ASN A 384 -1.28 27.23 -1.27
C ASN A 384 -1.79 28.49 -2.00
N GLN A 385 -2.85 28.36 -2.80
CA GLN A 385 -3.45 29.51 -3.52
C GLN A 385 -3.99 30.57 -2.59
N ASP A 386 -4.66 30.19 -1.52
CA ASP A 386 -5.21 31.15 -0.56
C ASP A 386 -4.12 31.87 0.25
N LEU A 387 -3.02 31.16 0.59
CA LEU A 387 -1.86 31.75 1.28
C LEU A 387 -1.15 32.76 0.37
N GLU A 388 -0.99 32.48 -0.92
CA GLU A 388 -0.41 33.39 -1.89
C GLU A 388 -1.31 34.62 -2.13
N ASN A 389 -2.61 34.39 -2.42
CA ASN A 389 -3.50 35.44 -2.89
C ASN A 389 -4.12 36.29 -1.78
N LYS A 390 -4.44 35.67 -0.63
CA LYS A 390 -5.13 36.36 0.49
C LYS A 390 -4.19 36.90 1.54
N LEU A 391 -3.05 36.22 1.75
CA LEU A 391 -2.10 36.57 2.81
C LEU A 391 -0.77 37.10 2.26
N ASN A 392 -0.65 37.25 0.92
CA ASN A 392 0.56 37.74 0.22
C ASN A 392 1.84 37.00 0.65
N LEU A 393 1.72 35.70 0.90
CA LEU A 393 2.85 34.84 1.25
C LEU A 393 3.29 34.13 -0.04
N ASN A 394 4.41 34.54 -0.63
CA ASN A 394 5.00 33.88 -1.77
C ASN A 394 5.57 32.50 -1.37
N LYS A 395 5.52 31.56 -2.33
CA LYS A 395 5.99 30.18 -2.17
C LYS A 395 7.49 30.09 -1.99
#